data_ebb2faa18bb4cc17c3b92ab37375c5e0
#
_entry.id   ebb2faa18bb4cc17c3b92ab37375c5e0
#
_cell.length_a   1.000
_cell.length_b   1.000
_cell.length_c   1.000
_cell.angle_alpha   90.00
_cell.angle_beta   90.00
_cell.angle_gamma   90.00
#
_symmetry.space_group_name_H-M   'P 1'
#
loop_
_entity.id
_entity.type
_entity.pdbx_description
1 polymer ?
#
loop_
_entity_poly.entity_id
_entity_poly.type
_entity_poly.pdbx_seq_one_letter_code
_entity_poly.pdbx_strand_id
1 'polypeptide(L)'
;MNVIEKLATYEDQISPGVSACVGCNVELTLRTCMKVLGPNTIFAVPPGCMGGVGVVGWDKESGAKTPVFFPLLDNVASMLAGIKMHYERIGRKVNVVAFAGDGASVDAGMQCLSGAAERGDKIIYICYDNEGYMNTGYQRSGSTTKGAWTSTTPVINGHGGKKQNKKDFPMIMAMHDVPYMATMSPAYIPDMVRKLEKAMAVDNGLAEPYISRL
;
A
#
# COMPACT_ATOMS: atom_id res chain seq x y z
N MET A 1 24.11 -14.38 5.67
CA MET A 1 23.69 -12.97 5.84
C MET A 1 22.26 -13.01 6.36
N ASN A 2 21.98 -12.41 7.50
CA ASN A 2 20.61 -12.33 8.02
C ASN A 2 19.79 -11.31 7.21
N VAL A 3 18.45 -11.29 7.41
CA VAL A 3 17.55 -10.44 6.60
C VAL A 3 17.86 -8.94 6.76
N ILE A 4 18.27 -8.51 7.94
CA ILE A 4 18.62 -7.10 8.21
C ILE A 4 19.92 -6.71 7.51
N GLU A 5 20.93 -7.58 7.56
CA GLU A 5 22.18 -7.38 6.81
C GLU A 5 21.91 -7.30 5.30
N LYS A 6 21.04 -8.18 4.79
CA LYS A 6 20.61 -8.15 3.38
C LYS A 6 19.90 -6.84 3.03
N LEU A 7 18.97 -6.38 3.88
CA LEU A 7 18.26 -5.13 3.68
C LEU A 7 19.20 -3.91 3.68
N ALA A 8 20.26 -3.94 4.48
CA ALA A 8 21.27 -2.89 4.51
C ALA A 8 22.08 -2.77 3.21
N THR A 9 22.17 -3.83 2.40
CA THR A 9 22.85 -3.81 1.10
C THR A 9 22.00 -3.24 -0.03
N TYR A 10 20.68 -3.13 0.16
CA TYR A 10 19.78 -2.60 -0.86
C TYR A 10 19.86 -1.08 -0.93
N GLU A 11 19.85 -0.53 -2.13
CA GLU A 11 19.83 0.91 -2.34
C GLU A 11 18.51 1.53 -1.89
N ASP A 12 18.57 2.68 -1.21
CA ASP A 12 17.40 3.48 -0.89
C ASP A 12 16.75 4.06 -2.14
N GLN A 13 15.47 3.75 -2.32
CA GLN A 13 14.67 4.21 -3.47
C GLN A 13 13.89 5.49 -3.15
N ILE A 14 14.00 6.02 -1.95
CA ILE A 14 13.43 7.31 -1.52
C ILE A 14 14.56 8.18 -0.97
N SER A 15 14.68 9.38 -1.49
CA SER A 15 15.60 10.41 -0.97
C SER A 15 15.23 10.83 0.46
N PRO A 16 16.16 11.32 1.27
CA PRO A 16 15.83 11.95 2.55
C PRO A 16 14.99 13.21 2.36
N GLY A 17 14.37 13.71 3.44
CA GLY A 17 13.61 14.96 3.39
C GLY A 17 12.16 14.80 2.92
N VAL A 18 11.53 13.69 3.23
CA VAL A 18 10.14 13.40 2.86
C VAL A 18 9.12 14.18 3.70
N SER A 19 7.97 14.47 3.11
CA SER A 19 6.84 15.17 3.75
C SER A 19 5.94 14.18 4.50
N ALA A 20 6.46 13.51 5.52
CA ALA A 20 5.73 12.59 6.38
C ALA A 20 5.69 13.09 7.83
N CYS A 21 4.77 12.58 8.63
CA CYS A 21 4.74 12.84 10.07
C CYS A 21 6.02 12.31 10.73
N VAL A 22 6.47 12.98 11.78
CA VAL A 22 7.63 12.52 12.56
C VAL A 22 7.34 11.13 13.16
N GLY A 23 8.22 10.17 12.90
CA GLY A 23 8.06 8.79 13.39
C GLY A 23 6.96 7.98 12.68
N CYS A 24 6.58 8.37 11.46
CA CYS A 24 5.52 7.70 10.71
C CYS A 24 5.88 6.27 10.30
N ASN A 25 5.17 5.28 10.84
CA ASN A 25 5.36 3.87 10.48
C ASN A 25 4.98 3.56 9.02
N VAL A 26 4.06 4.34 8.43
CA VAL A 26 3.70 4.16 7.01
C VAL A 26 4.87 4.55 6.11
N GLU A 27 5.59 5.62 6.45
CA GLU A 27 6.80 6.04 5.74
C GLU A 27 7.92 4.99 5.85
N LEU A 28 8.18 4.50 7.06
CA LEU A 28 9.14 3.40 7.30
C LEU A 28 8.79 2.17 6.45
N THR A 29 7.51 1.85 6.38
CA THR A 29 6.99 0.72 5.59
C THR A 29 7.20 0.95 4.10
N LEU A 30 6.83 2.12 3.57
CA LEU A 30 7.02 2.46 2.16
C LEU A 30 8.51 2.37 1.79
N ARG A 31 9.39 2.95 2.59
CA ARG A 31 10.84 2.91 2.40
C ARG A 31 11.37 1.49 2.34
N THR A 32 10.94 0.64 3.28
CA THR A 32 11.31 -0.77 3.32
C THR A 32 10.80 -1.53 2.08
N CYS A 33 9.53 -1.31 1.71
CA CYS A 33 8.94 -1.92 0.51
C CYS A 33 9.71 -1.53 -0.75
N MET A 34 9.95 -0.24 -0.96
CA MET A 34 10.66 0.25 -2.14
C MET A 34 12.10 -0.27 -2.21
N LYS A 35 12.77 -0.38 -1.07
CA LYS A 35 14.11 -0.94 -0.96
C LYS A 35 14.15 -2.41 -1.43
N VAL A 36 13.21 -3.22 -0.96
CA VAL A 36 13.11 -4.64 -1.31
C VAL A 36 12.70 -4.84 -2.77
N LEU A 37 11.75 -4.05 -3.25
CA LEU A 37 11.24 -4.13 -4.62
C LEU A 37 12.26 -3.62 -5.64
N GLY A 38 13.14 -2.70 -5.25
CA GLY A 38 14.27 -2.22 -6.03
C GLY A 38 13.91 -1.28 -7.19
N PRO A 39 14.92 -0.86 -7.95
CA PRO A 39 14.78 0.21 -8.96
C PRO A 39 13.96 -0.20 -10.20
N ASN A 40 13.80 -1.51 -10.46
CA ASN A 40 13.01 -1.98 -11.59
C ASN A 40 11.52 -2.10 -11.23
N THR A 41 11.00 -1.07 -10.60
CA THR A 41 9.62 -1.03 -10.07
C THR A 41 8.94 0.26 -10.50
N ILE A 42 7.66 0.15 -10.85
CA ILE A 42 6.76 1.28 -11.07
C ILE A 42 5.75 1.28 -9.93
N PHE A 43 5.68 2.38 -9.21
CA PHE A 43 4.74 2.56 -8.11
C PHE A 43 3.52 3.36 -8.53
N ALA A 44 2.35 2.96 -8.04
CA ALA A 44 1.16 3.79 -7.98
C ALA A 44 0.84 4.12 -6.53
N VAL A 45 0.79 5.39 -6.22
CA VAL A 45 0.47 5.90 -4.89
C VAL A 45 -0.72 6.85 -5.00
N PRO A 46 -1.94 6.42 -4.61
CA PRO A 46 -3.11 7.28 -4.68
C PRO A 46 -3.06 8.41 -3.65
N PRO A 47 -3.93 9.43 -3.77
CA PRO A 47 -4.06 10.47 -2.76
C PRO A 47 -4.18 9.91 -1.35
N GLY A 48 -3.39 10.45 -0.42
CA GLY A 48 -3.31 9.96 0.96
C GLY A 48 -1.98 10.33 1.60
N CYS A 49 -1.67 9.75 2.76
CA CYS A 49 -0.47 10.08 3.51
C CYS A 49 0.83 9.91 2.71
N MET A 50 0.89 8.87 1.87
CA MET A 50 2.11 8.57 1.11
C MET A 50 2.22 9.28 -0.23
N GLY A 51 1.15 9.89 -0.72
CA GLY A 51 1.20 10.70 -1.94
C GLY A 51 2.21 11.86 -1.84
N GLY A 52 2.32 12.48 -0.67
CA GLY A 52 3.30 13.52 -0.41
C GLY A 52 4.75 13.02 -0.30
N VAL A 53 4.95 11.77 0.11
CA VAL A 53 6.29 11.18 0.30
C VAL A 53 6.93 10.80 -1.03
N GLY A 54 6.15 10.21 -1.94
CA GLY A 54 6.66 9.69 -3.19
C GLY A 54 6.69 10.70 -4.34
N VAL A 55 5.84 11.73 -4.32
CA VAL A 55 5.59 12.60 -5.46
C VAL A 55 6.00 14.04 -5.21
N VAL A 56 5.87 14.52 -3.99
CA VAL A 56 6.14 15.94 -3.64
C VAL A 56 7.12 15.99 -2.48
N GLY A 57 8.39 16.00 -2.79
CA GLY A 57 9.39 16.47 -1.84
C GLY A 57 9.29 18.00 -1.70
N TRP A 58 9.67 18.52 -0.55
CA TRP A 58 9.73 19.96 -0.28
C TRP A 58 10.81 20.67 -1.11
N ASP A 59 11.74 19.90 -1.65
CA ASP A 59 12.74 20.35 -2.61
C ASP A 59 12.79 19.40 -3.83
N LYS A 60 13.49 19.82 -4.87
CA LYS A 60 13.62 19.07 -6.13
C LYS A 60 14.43 17.77 -6.00
N GLU A 61 15.06 17.55 -4.85
CA GLU A 61 15.95 16.41 -4.61
C GLU A 61 15.30 15.31 -3.76
N SER A 62 14.16 15.60 -3.12
CA SER A 62 13.43 14.63 -2.32
C SER A 62 12.35 13.92 -3.16
N GLY A 63 12.13 12.65 -2.92
CA GLY A 63 11.12 11.84 -3.59
C GLY A 63 11.63 10.47 -4.00
N ALA A 64 10.79 9.76 -4.71
CA ALA A 64 11.11 8.43 -5.19
C ALA A 64 12.11 8.47 -6.35
N LYS A 65 13.10 7.58 -6.32
CA LYS A 65 14.06 7.37 -7.42
C LYS A 65 13.50 6.46 -8.53
N THR A 66 12.39 5.80 -8.26
CA THR A 66 11.64 4.97 -9.21
C THR A 66 10.46 5.74 -9.78
N PRO A 67 9.95 5.39 -10.98
CA PRO A 67 8.75 6.00 -11.52
C PRO A 67 7.56 5.84 -10.58
N VAL A 68 6.86 6.96 -10.31
CA VAL A 68 5.65 6.98 -9.49
C VAL A 68 4.49 7.54 -10.28
N PHE A 69 3.38 6.80 -10.29
CA PHE A 69 2.09 7.28 -10.79
C PHE A 69 1.22 7.74 -9.64
N PHE A 70 0.45 8.79 -9.87
CA PHE A 70 -0.50 9.33 -8.92
C PHE A 70 -1.93 9.15 -9.44
N PRO A 71 -2.52 7.94 -9.29
CA PRO A 71 -3.89 7.65 -9.75
C PRO A 71 -4.93 8.29 -8.83
N LEU A 72 -6.20 8.20 -9.21
CA LEU A 72 -7.31 8.50 -8.29
C LEU A 72 -7.45 7.39 -7.23
N LEU A 73 -8.20 7.70 -6.15
CA LEU A 73 -8.40 6.77 -5.03
C LEU A 73 -9.05 5.44 -5.45
N ASP A 74 -9.94 5.51 -6.43
CA ASP A 74 -10.81 4.42 -6.84
C ASP A 74 -10.26 3.53 -7.96
N ASN A 75 -9.28 4.01 -8.74
CA ASN A 75 -8.87 3.34 -9.98
C ASN A 75 -7.46 2.74 -9.98
N VAL A 76 -6.81 2.66 -8.82
CA VAL A 76 -5.41 2.23 -8.68
C VAL A 76 -5.14 0.90 -9.38
N ALA A 77 -5.90 -0.14 -9.04
CA ALA A 77 -5.69 -1.48 -9.58
C ALA A 77 -5.93 -1.55 -11.10
N SER A 78 -6.96 -0.88 -11.62
CA SER A 78 -7.25 -0.84 -13.05
C SER A 78 -6.17 -0.12 -13.85
N MET A 79 -5.61 0.97 -13.31
CA MET A 79 -4.50 1.68 -13.95
C MET A 79 -3.24 0.80 -13.99
N LEU A 80 -2.91 0.13 -12.89
CA LEU A 80 -1.74 -0.75 -12.81
C LEU A 80 -1.87 -1.97 -13.74
N ALA A 81 -3.07 -2.52 -13.89
CA ALA A 81 -3.33 -3.59 -14.87
C ALA A 81 -2.95 -3.14 -16.30
N GLY A 82 -3.37 -1.96 -16.71
CA GLY A 82 -3.00 -1.40 -18.01
C GLY A 82 -1.48 -1.18 -18.17
N ILE A 83 -0.82 -0.64 -17.14
CA ILE A 83 0.63 -0.46 -17.14
C ILE A 83 1.34 -1.81 -17.25
N LYS A 84 0.90 -2.81 -16.49
CA LYS A 84 1.48 -4.16 -16.51
C LYS A 84 1.35 -4.79 -17.90
N MET A 85 0.17 -4.76 -18.47
CA MET A 85 -0.08 -5.26 -19.85
C MET A 85 0.83 -4.59 -20.89
N HIS A 86 1.05 -3.28 -20.77
CA HIS A 86 1.96 -2.58 -21.67
C HIS A 86 3.38 -3.14 -21.59
N TYR A 87 3.93 -3.28 -20.37
CA TYR A 87 5.29 -3.79 -20.20
C TYR A 87 5.43 -5.25 -20.60
N GLU A 88 4.42 -6.09 -20.38
CA GLU A 88 4.40 -7.46 -20.88
C GLU A 88 4.41 -7.50 -22.42
N ARG A 89 3.61 -6.65 -23.06
CA ARG A 89 3.55 -6.56 -24.53
C ARG A 89 4.87 -6.18 -25.16
N ILE A 90 5.66 -5.31 -24.54
CA ILE A 90 6.99 -4.93 -25.05
C ILE A 90 8.11 -5.85 -24.54
N GLY A 91 7.78 -6.96 -23.87
CA GLY A 91 8.73 -7.94 -23.36
C GLY A 91 9.63 -7.45 -22.23
N ARG A 92 9.21 -6.41 -21.51
CA ARG A 92 9.98 -5.79 -20.42
C ARG A 92 9.49 -6.25 -19.06
N LYS A 93 10.36 -6.90 -18.29
CA LYS A 93 10.04 -7.40 -16.94
C LYS A 93 10.16 -6.26 -15.92
N VAL A 94 9.05 -5.81 -15.34
CA VAL A 94 8.97 -4.71 -14.36
C VAL A 94 8.01 -5.10 -13.25
N ASN A 95 8.36 -4.77 -12.01
CA ASN A 95 7.41 -4.85 -10.90
C ASN A 95 6.42 -3.67 -11.02
N VAL A 96 5.14 -3.96 -11.00
CA VAL A 96 4.08 -2.96 -11.03
C VAL A 96 3.33 -3.04 -9.70
N VAL A 97 3.44 -1.98 -8.89
CA VAL A 97 3.12 -2.02 -7.46
C VAL A 97 2.20 -0.87 -7.08
N ALA A 98 1.11 -1.18 -6.40
CA ALA A 98 0.33 -0.20 -5.63
C ALA A 98 0.86 -0.08 -4.21
N PHE A 99 0.92 1.12 -3.68
CA PHE A 99 1.04 1.38 -2.24
C PHE A 99 -0.10 2.31 -1.83
N ALA A 100 -1.21 1.71 -1.39
CA ALA A 100 -2.49 2.37 -1.21
C ALA A 100 -2.98 2.28 0.24
N GLY A 101 -3.59 3.36 0.74
CA GLY A 101 -4.19 3.36 2.07
C GLY A 101 -5.48 2.56 2.15
N ASP A 102 -5.94 2.32 3.37
CA ASP A 102 -7.19 1.62 3.63
C ASP A 102 -8.39 2.31 2.96
N GLY A 103 -8.46 3.64 2.94
CA GLY A 103 -9.53 4.36 2.23
C GLY A 103 -9.58 4.07 0.72
N ALA A 104 -8.41 3.97 0.09
CA ALA A 104 -8.30 3.64 -1.34
C ALA A 104 -8.54 2.15 -1.60
N SER A 105 -8.21 1.26 -0.66
CA SER A 105 -8.27 -0.19 -0.84
C SER A 105 -9.61 -0.77 -0.40
N VAL A 106 -10.03 -0.43 0.82
CA VAL A 106 -11.16 -1.07 1.52
C VAL A 106 -12.49 -0.41 1.19
N ASP A 107 -12.44 0.84 0.74
CA ASP A 107 -13.64 1.64 0.40
C ASP A 107 -13.65 2.00 -1.10
N ALA A 108 -13.04 3.11 -1.49
CA ALA A 108 -13.21 3.69 -2.83
C ALA A 108 -12.73 2.78 -3.97
N GLY A 109 -11.59 2.11 -3.81
CA GLY A 109 -10.98 1.29 -4.87
C GLY A 109 -11.33 -0.20 -4.82
N MET A 110 -12.16 -0.64 -3.87
CA MET A 110 -12.51 -2.06 -3.71
C MET A 110 -13.06 -2.67 -5.01
N GLN A 111 -13.88 -1.97 -5.74
CA GLN A 111 -14.46 -2.44 -7.00
C GLN A 111 -13.39 -2.75 -8.05
N CYS A 112 -12.45 -1.82 -8.24
CA CYS A 112 -11.38 -1.99 -9.21
C CYS A 112 -10.40 -3.09 -8.80
N LEU A 113 -10.16 -3.21 -7.50
CA LEU A 113 -9.28 -4.24 -6.94
C LEU A 113 -9.91 -5.64 -7.05
N SER A 114 -11.20 -5.77 -6.74
CA SER A 114 -11.97 -7.00 -6.94
C SER A 114 -11.92 -7.46 -8.40
N GLY A 115 -12.11 -6.53 -9.35
CA GLY A 115 -12.01 -6.84 -10.76
C GLY A 115 -10.60 -7.21 -11.20
N ALA A 116 -9.55 -6.61 -10.63
CA ALA A 116 -8.16 -6.97 -10.90
C ALA A 116 -7.82 -8.38 -10.38
N ALA A 117 -8.34 -8.73 -9.20
CA ALA A 117 -8.19 -10.06 -8.62
C ALA A 117 -8.89 -11.12 -9.48
N GLU A 118 -10.11 -10.86 -9.90
CA GLU A 118 -10.90 -11.77 -10.75
C GLU A 118 -10.23 -12.01 -12.11
N ARG A 119 -9.63 -10.99 -12.72
CA ARG A 119 -8.90 -11.13 -13.99
C ARG A 119 -7.53 -11.77 -13.83
N GLY A 120 -7.02 -11.91 -12.61
CA GLY A 120 -5.67 -12.40 -12.36
C GLY A 120 -4.58 -11.42 -12.85
N ASP A 121 -4.81 -10.12 -12.70
CA ASP A 121 -3.84 -9.09 -13.12
C ASP A 121 -2.53 -9.24 -12.32
N LYS A 122 -1.40 -9.32 -13.03
CA LYS A 122 -0.08 -9.58 -12.42
C LYS A 122 0.55 -8.33 -11.80
N ILE A 123 -0.08 -7.83 -10.74
CA ILE A 123 0.35 -6.65 -9.99
C ILE A 123 0.58 -7.01 -8.52
N ILE A 124 1.39 -6.21 -7.84
CA ILE A 124 1.53 -6.28 -6.38
C ILE A 124 0.72 -5.12 -5.80
N TYR A 125 -0.25 -5.41 -4.96
CA TYR A 125 -1.10 -4.41 -4.35
C TYR A 125 -0.89 -4.37 -2.83
N ILE A 126 -0.11 -3.42 -2.36
CA ILE A 126 0.20 -3.25 -0.94
C ILE A 126 -0.81 -2.29 -0.32
N CYS A 127 -1.66 -2.81 0.56
CA CYS A 127 -2.55 -1.98 1.36
C CYS A 127 -1.91 -1.65 2.70
N TYR A 128 -1.67 -0.35 2.97
CA TYR A 128 -1.32 0.11 4.31
C TYR A 128 -2.58 0.56 5.07
N ASP A 129 -2.86 -0.10 6.19
CA ASP A 129 -4.04 0.18 7.01
C ASP A 129 -3.66 1.00 8.25
N ASN A 130 -3.90 2.28 8.20
CA ASN A 130 -3.78 3.21 9.33
C ASN A 130 -5.14 3.59 9.93
N GLU A 131 -6.19 2.81 9.60
CA GLU A 131 -7.53 2.83 10.19
C GLU A 131 -8.35 4.11 9.93
N GLY A 132 -8.07 4.82 8.83
CA GLY A 132 -8.86 6.00 8.46
C GLY A 132 -8.27 6.80 7.30
N TYR A 133 -9.02 7.80 6.86
CA TYR A 133 -8.53 8.81 5.92
C TYR A 133 -7.68 9.84 6.70
N MET A 134 -6.45 9.43 7.08
CA MET A 134 -5.61 10.22 8.00
C MET A 134 -5.13 11.53 7.41
N ASN A 135 -4.74 11.53 6.11
CA ASN A 135 -4.17 12.70 5.46
C ASN A 135 -5.11 13.91 5.43
N THR A 136 -6.42 13.66 5.35
CA THR A 136 -7.44 14.72 5.27
C THR A 136 -8.03 15.11 6.61
N GLY A 137 -7.54 14.57 7.72
CA GLY A 137 -7.97 14.92 9.08
C GLY A 137 -8.75 13.81 9.79
N TYR A 138 -8.37 12.56 9.54
CA TYR A 138 -8.87 11.38 10.21
C TYR A 138 -10.39 11.19 10.07
N GLN A 139 -10.91 11.14 8.87
CA GLN A 139 -12.27 10.67 8.62
C GLN A 139 -12.31 9.14 8.71
N ARG A 140 -13.48 8.62 9.05
CA ARG A 140 -13.67 7.19 9.19
C ARG A 140 -13.55 6.45 7.85
N SER A 141 -12.88 5.30 7.84
CA SER A 141 -12.88 4.33 6.74
C SER A 141 -13.62 3.04 7.12
N GLY A 142 -13.70 2.11 6.16
CA GLY A 142 -14.14 0.74 6.43
C GLY A 142 -13.22 0.00 7.41
N SER A 143 -11.94 0.35 7.44
CA SER A 143 -10.93 -0.22 8.35
C SER A 143 -10.91 0.39 9.74
N THR A 144 -11.56 1.52 9.97
CA THR A 144 -11.63 2.11 11.30
C THR A 144 -12.27 1.13 12.30
N THR A 145 -11.66 0.95 13.44
CA THR A 145 -12.14 0.07 14.51
C THR A 145 -13.49 0.53 15.04
N LYS A 146 -14.38 -0.42 15.35
CA LYS A 146 -15.68 -0.13 15.98
C LYS A 146 -15.49 0.59 17.31
N GLY A 147 -16.27 1.65 17.53
CA GLY A 147 -16.19 2.50 18.71
C GLY A 147 -15.10 3.57 18.63
N ALA A 148 -14.21 3.54 17.66
CA ALA A 148 -13.17 4.55 17.52
C ALA A 148 -13.74 5.93 17.19
N TRP A 149 -13.13 6.94 17.79
CA TRP A 149 -13.35 8.33 17.42
C TRP A 149 -12.68 8.65 16.08
N THR A 150 -13.38 9.38 15.24
CA THR A 150 -12.80 10.06 14.06
C THR A 150 -13.50 11.40 13.89
N SER A 151 -13.00 12.27 13.01
CA SER A 151 -13.65 13.56 12.73
C SER A 151 -15.08 13.44 12.19
N THR A 152 -15.43 12.29 11.60
CA THR A 152 -16.78 11.99 11.09
C THR A 152 -17.57 11.02 11.97
N THR A 153 -16.97 10.48 13.01
CA THR A 153 -17.62 9.64 14.02
C THR A 153 -17.20 10.08 15.43
N PRO A 154 -17.64 11.26 15.87
CA PRO A 154 -17.26 11.79 17.17
C PRO A 154 -17.84 10.95 18.32
N VAL A 155 -17.14 10.91 19.44
CA VAL A 155 -17.60 10.33 20.70
C VAL A 155 -18.04 11.47 21.62
N ILE A 156 -19.33 11.54 21.93
CA ILE A 156 -19.91 12.58 22.76
C ILE A 156 -20.66 11.92 23.91
N ASN A 157 -20.37 12.32 25.15
CA ASN A 157 -21.03 11.81 26.38
C ASN A 157 -21.06 10.28 26.49
N GLY A 158 -20.00 9.60 26.10
CA GLY A 158 -19.93 8.14 26.13
C GLY A 158 -20.71 7.42 25.01
N HIS A 159 -21.34 8.16 24.12
CA HIS A 159 -22.03 7.63 22.96
C HIS A 159 -21.37 8.13 21.67
N GLY A 160 -21.35 7.28 20.66
CA GLY A 160 -20.80 7.62 19.35
C GLY A 160 -19.62 6.73 18.94
N GLY A 161 -18.71 7.31 18.19
CA GLY A 161 -17.68 6.53 17.53
C GLY A 161 -18.25 5.75 16.33
N LYS A 162 -17.38 5.03 15.63
CA LYS A 162 -17.82 4.20 14.51
C LYS A 162 -18.73 3.06 14.97
N LYS A 163 -19.90 2.95 14.43
CA LYS A 163 -20.90 1.94 14.80
C LYS A 163 -20.66 0.58 14.13
N GLN A 164 -20.13 0.57 12.92
CA GLN A 164 -19.91 -0.62 12.12
C GLN A 164 -18.60 -1.33 12.55
N ASN A 165 -18.57 -2.65 12.40
CA ASN A 165 -17.34 -3.42 12.56
C ASN A 165 -16.30 -3.01 11.50
N LYS A 166 -15.02 -3.20 11.79
CA LYS A 166 -13.93 -3.13 10.83
C LYS A 166 -14.16 -4.19 9.74
N LYS A 167 -14.00 -3.83 8.49
CA LYS A 167 -13.98 -4.81 7.40
C LYS A 167 -12.74 -5.67 7.51
N ASP A 168 -12.89 -6.96 7.40
CA ASP A 168 -11.77 -7.89 7.31
C ASP A 168 -11.27 -7.95 5.86
N PHE A 169 -10.49 -6.94 5.48
CA PHE A 169 -10.02 -6.79 4.12
C PHE A 169 -9.14 -7.96 3.65
N PRO A 170 -8.20 -8.50 4.46
CA PRO A 170 -7.46 -9.69 4.07
C PRO A 170 -8.35 -10.87 3.72
N MET A 171 -9.39 -11.13 4.50
CA MET A 171 -10.33 -12.21 4.23
C MET A 171 -11.18 -11.95 2.99
N ILE A 172 -11.62 -10.71 2.78
CA ILE A 172 -12.36 -10.33 1.56
C ILE A 172 -11.51 -10.64 0.32
N MET A 173 -10.24 -10.28 0.31
CA MET A 173 -9.36 -10.51 -0.82
C MET A 173 -8.95 -11.97 -0.97
N ALA A 174 -8.78 -12.69 0.12
CA ALA A 174 -8.53 -14.14 0.08
C ALA A 174 -9.67 -14.93 -0.57
N MET A 175 -10.92 -14.44 -0.45
CA MET A 175 -12.08 -15.05 -1.11
C MET A 175 -12.12 -14.85 -2.64
N HIS A 176 -11.24 -14.00 -3.20
CA HIS A 176 -11.06 -13.88 -4.66
C HIS A 176 -10.08 -14.92 -5.23
N ASP A 177 -9.63 -15.87 -4.41
CA ASP A 177 -8.67 -16.91 -4.81
C ASP A 177 -7.37 -16.35 -5.40
N VAL A 178 -6.91 -15.21 -4.84
CA VAL A 178 -5.65 -14.60 -5.26
C VAL A 178 -4.47 -15.51 -4.92
N PRO A 179 -3.45 -15.64 -5.80
CA PRO A 179 -2.35 -16.57 -5.60
C PRO A 179 -1.48 -16.26 -4.38
N TYR A 180 -1.53 -15.04 -3.87
CA TYR A 180 -0.80 -14.66 -2.69
C TYR A 180 -1.50 -13.56 -1.90
N MET A 181 -1.78 -13.84 -0.63
CA MET A 181 -2.23 -12.87 0.38
C MET A 181 -1.34 -13.00 1.61
N ALA A 182 -0.93 -11.89 2.19
CA ALA A 182 -0.15 -11.88 3.42
C ALA A 182 -0.45 -10.65 4.28
N THR A 183 -0.55 -10.85 5.58
CA THR A 183 -0.56 -9.75 6.55
C THR A 183 0.85 -9.51 7.07
N MET A 184 1.25 -8.26 7.24
CA MET A 184 2.58 -7.89 7.76
C MET A 184 2.51 -6.63 8.62
N SER A 185 3.57 -6.38 9.39
CA SER A 185 3.67 -5.21 10.25
C SER A 185 5.10 -4.66 10.25
N PRO A 186 5.29 -3.33 10.28
CA PRO A 186 6.60 -2.71 10.39
C PRO A 186 7.32 -3.03 11.71
N ALA A 187 6.62 -3.53 12.71
CA ALA A 187 7.23 -4.03 13.95
C ALA A 187 8.08 -5.30 13.72
N TYR A 188 7.90 -6.00 12.59
CA TYR A 188 8.57 -7.27 12.26
C TYR A 188 9.22 -7.19 10.88
N ILE A 189 10.20 -6.31 10.71
CA ILE A 189 10.88 -6.06 9.42
C ILE A 189 11.36 -7.35 8.72
N PRO A 190 12.00 -8.33 9.40
CA PRO A 190 12.42 -9.55 8.73
C PRO A 190 11.26 -10.38 8.14
N ASP A 191 10.10 -10.38 8.79
CA ASP A 191 8.91 -11.04 8.27
C ASP A 191 8.34 -10.29 7.06
N MET A 192 8.28 -8.97 7.15
CA MET A 192 7.82 -8.11 6.06
C MET A 192 8.68 -8.29 4.80
N VAL A 193 10.00 -8.30 4.93
CA VAL A 193 10.94 -8.51 3.81
C VAL A 193 10.69 -9.86 3.14
N ARG A 194 10.62 -10.95 3.92
CA ARG A 194 10.34 -12.30 3.36
C ARG A 194 8.99 -12.36 2.63
N LYS A 195 7.97 -11.70 3.15
CA LYS A 195 6.63 -11.66 2.52
C LYS A 195 6.62 -10.84 1.24
N LEU A 196 7.36 -9.74 1.18
CA LEU A 196 7.53 -8.96 -0.05
C LEU A 196 8.30 -9.75 -1.12
N GLU A 197 9.37 -10.45 -0.74
CA GLU A 197 10.12 -11.31 -1.67
C GLU A 197 9.22 -12.43 -2.24
N LYS A 198 8.34 -13.00 -1.43
CA LYS A 198 7.33 -13.96 -1.92
C LYS A 198 6.33 -13.32 -2.87
N ALA A 199 5.84 -12.11 -2.55
CA ALA A 199 4.94 -11.38 -3.44
C ALA A 199 5.58 -11.09 -4.81
N MET A 200 6.87 -10.75 -4.84
CA MET A 200 7.62 -10.54 -6.08
C MET A 200 7.81 -11.82 -6.93
N ALA A 201 7.77 -12.98 -6.29
CA ALA A 201 7.90 -14.26 -6.96
C ALA A 201 6.59 -14.76 -7.60
N VAL A 202 5.46 -14.10 -7.31
CA VAL A 202 4.16 -14.44 -7.91
C VAL A 202 4.13 -13.91 -9.35
N ASP A 203 3.85 -14.79 -10.30
CA ASP A 203 3.81 -14.47 -11.73
C ASP A 203 2.48 -14.85 -12.42
N ASN A 204 1.53 -15.37 -11.65
CA ASN A 204 0.27 -15.93 -12.15
C ASN A 204 -0.99 -15.18 -11.64
N GLY A 205 -0.85 -13.97 -11.15
CA GLY A 205 -2.00 -13.19 -10.68
C GLY A 205 -1.64 -12.11 -9.68
N LEU A 206 -2.66 -11.63 -8.96
CA LEU A 206 -2.53 -10.58 -7.95
C LEU A 206 -1.81 -11.09 -6.70
N ALA A 207 -0.74 -10.41 -6.30
CA ALA A 207 -0.13 -10.58 -4.99
C ALA A 207 -0.53 -9.41 -4.07
N GLU A 208 -1.09 -9.72 -2.90
CA GLU A 208 -1.64 -8.69 -2.01
C GLU A 208 -1.08 -8.74 -0.59
N PRO A 209 0.03 -8.05 -0.31
CA PRO A 209 0.48 -7.76 1.03
C PRO A 209 -0.40 -6.71 1.74
N TYR A 210 -0.90 -7.04 2.91
CA TYR A 210 -1.67 -6.14 3.78
C TYR A 210 -0.86 -5.78 5.02
N ILE A 211 -0.70 -4.48 5.26
CA ILE A 211 0.08 -3.95 6.38
C ILE A 211 -0.86 -3.40 7.43
N SER A 212 -0.89 -4.06 8.57
CA SER A 212 -1.71 -3.68 9.72
C SER A 212 -0.88 -3.21 10.91
N ARG A 213 -1.52 -2.54 11.85
CA ARG A 213 -0.92 -2.01 13.08
C ARG A 213 0.23 -1.05 12.81
N LEU A 214 -0.07 -0.05 11.99
CA LEU A 214 0.82 1.07 11.69
C LEU A 214 0.83 2.10 12.82
#